data_0e199886afa2bda58c02627c732abe58
#
_entry.id   0e199886afa2bda58c02627c732abe58
#
_cell.length_a   1.000
_cell.length_b   1.000
_cell.length_c   1.000
_cell.angle_alpha   90.00
_cell.angle_beta   90.00
_cell.angle_gamma   90.00
#
_symmetry.space_group_name_H-M   'P 1'
#
loop_
_entity.id
_entity.type
_entity.pdbx_description
1 polymer ?
#
loop_
_entity_poly.entity_id
_entity_poly.type
_entity_poly.pdbx_seq_one_letter_code
_entity_poly.pdbx_strand_id
1 'polypeptide(L)'
;MLAVETNKGRAQFFDVSLFDMRSETADDILMTPGQPNILRGPNGFEWWLIYMANKNNECRGQYINRVHFFNKTLFVEGITGPCTDGYHPEPSLPTFSMKGETPSFGVLQQVKPSTTYMFETAVKTDGDAGIIAWWKDVDNNAYIGFDTKNHNWYLRTIINGKEKEEYFTLPKDFRWGVYHHLRIERNQDCLKVWLDEIPSPQKHLFTKIIPVTEPGVPGVFDRTKKALFEGVTYTIGFDDDRIQLKEHSEILKGDFLDHYEFSFQLSGLSDCKMSGSYPVYVDKDNYVKAQFNGITRMLEVVVVKQGQQILDKKYPLEHLQMVYPDVKYTDFVEKCYRFISPSWINALYLNRHEVGNKAEFVDDMFSKFTIEYLNEGKWYPLNNSGATVAEHPAYNRLSFTPIKTEGIRFINKDAQDLERHIYKLGIQEQLKESYNFRAVRRGNKLYLFVDGRELGRLDIHYPASCVGFCSGNYSPVYKGILYYHIGN
;
A
#
# COMPACT_ATOMS: atom_id res chain seq x y z
N MET A 1 -13.95 -15.37 4.69
CA MET A 1 -12.74 -16.07 5.16
C MET A 1 -11.72 -15.99 4.04
N LEU A 2 -10.66 -15.22 4.21
CA LEU A 2 -9.53 -15.17 3.27
C LEU A 2 -8.57 -16.28 3.67
N ALA A 3 -8.36 -17.28 2.82
CA ALA A 3 -7.34 -18.28 3.01
C ALA A 3 -6.13 -17.92 2.16
N VAL A 4 -4.98 -17.67 2.79
CA VAL A 4 -3.68 -17.59 2.11
C VAL A 4 -2.94 -18.87 2.44
N GLU A 5 -2.70 -19.69 1.43
CA GLU A 5 -1.92 -20.91 1.58
C GLU A 5 -0.44 -20.55 1.53
N THR A 6 0.29 -20.80 2.60
CA THR A 6 1.74 -20.66 2.60
C THR A 6 2.36 -22.05 2.58
N ASN A 7 3.25 -22.31 1.63
CA ASN A 7 3.93 -23.61 1.46
C ASN A 7 4.86 -24.00 2.64
N LYS A 8 5.14 -23.13 3.59
CA LYS A 8 5.92 -23.41 4.81
C LYS A 8 5.57 -22.47 5.95
N GLY A 9 4.45 -22.68 6.62
CA GLY A 9 4.12 -21.95 7.85
C GLY A 9 2.62 -21.90 8.12
N ARG A 10 2.24 -21.80 9.40
CA ARG A 10 0.86 -21.52 9.79
C ARG A 10 0.67 -20.00 9.82
N ALA A 11 -0.20 -19.48 8.96
CA ALA A 11 -0.73 -18.13 9.12
C ALA A 11 -2.06 -18.23 9.85
N GLN A 12 -2.22 -17.50 10.95
CA GLN A 12 -3.53 -17.28 11.57
C GLN A 12 -4.10 -15.97 11.07
N PHE A 13 -5.25 -16.04 10.44
CA PHE A 13 -6.03 -14.85 10.09
C PHE A 13 -7.14 -14.73 11.12
N PHE A 14 -7.16 -13.61 11.83
CA PHE A 14 -8.28 -13.25 12.68
C PHE A 14 -9.31 -12.52 11.81
N ASP A 15 -10.59 -12.82 12.02
CA ASP A 15 -11.75 -12.28 11.32
C ASP A 15 -11.49 -11.08 10.43
N VAL A 16 -11.31 -11.33 9.12
CA VAL A 16 -11.23 -10.28 8.13
C VAL A 16 -12.65 -9.91 7.76
N SER A 17 -13.20 -8.96 8.48
CA SER A 17 -14.45 -8.31 8.08
C SER A 17 -14.11 -7.21 7.10
N LEU A 18 -14.45 -7.41 5.84
CA LEU A 18 -14.37 -6.37 4.81
C LEU A 18 -15.56 -5.42 4.98
N PHE A 19 -15.39 -4.39 5.79
CA PHE A 19 -16.34 -3.29 5.88
C PHE A 19 -15.79 -2.10 5.16
N ASP A 20 -16.49 -1.64 4.13
CA ASP A 20 -16.23 -0.32 3.60
C ASP A 20 -16.93 0.72 4.46
N MET A 21 -16.19 1.29 5.38
CA MET A 21 -16.67 2.41 6.18
C MET A 21 -16.74 3.72 5.39
N ARG A 22 -16.32 3.69 4.13
CA ARG A 22 -16.46 4.81 3.19
C ARG A 22 -17.75 4.75 2.41
N SER A 23 -18.49 3.66 2.53
CA SER A 23 -19.81 3.54 1.92
C SER A 23 -20.74 4.60 2.48
N GLU A 24 -21.24 5.46 1.64
CA GLU A 24 -22.19 6.52 2.00
C GLU A 24 -23.60 5.96 2.22
N THR A 25 -23.82 4.68 1.85
CA THR A 25 -25.11 4.01 1.99
C THR A 25 -24.94 2.60 2.53
N ALA A 26 -25.91 2.12 3.31
CA ALA A 26 -25.98 0.73 3.78
C ALA A 26 -26.04 -0.28 2.61
N ASP A 27 -26.33 0.21 1.42
CA ASP A 27 -26.48 -0.58 0.20
C ASP A 27 -25.16 -1.04 -0.44
N ASP A 28 -24.01 -0.55 0.04
CA ASP A 28 -22.69 -0.86 -0.52
C ASP A 28 -21.92 -1.95 0.23
N ILE A 29 -22.59 -2.77 1.01
CA ILE A 29 -21.96 -3.87 1.75
C ILE A 29 -21.70 -5.06 0.82
N LEU A 30 -20.43 -5.47 0.73
CA LEU A 30 -20.07 -6.72 0.09
C LEU A 30 -20.19 -7.89 1.08
N MET A 31 -20.98 -8.88 0.73
CA MET A 31 -21.22 -10.07 1.54
C MET A 31 -20.56 -11.30 0.94
N THR A 32 -20.26 -12.27 1.78
CA THR A 32 -19.74 -13.58 1.39
C THR A 32 -18.54 -13.50 0.42
N PRO A 33 -17.48 -12.73 0.74
CA PRO A 33 -16.28 -12.72 -0.09
C PRO A 33 -15.68 -14.13 -0.16
N GLY A 34 -15.19 -14.52 -1.33
CA GLY A 34 -14.61 -15.84 -1.52
C GLY A 34 -13.78 -15.95 -2.79
N GLN A 35 -13.11 -17.08 -2.94
CA GLN A 35 -12.25 -17.41 -4.08
C GLN A 35 -11.18 -16.33 -4.35
N PRO A 36 -10.41 -15.91 -3.35
CA PRO A 36 -9.40 -14.89 -3.52
C PRO A 36 -8.22 -15.41 -4.34
N ASN A 37 -7.68 -14.55 -5.20
CA ASN A 37 -6.42 -14.76 -5.87
C ASN A 37 -5.59 -13.48 -5.83
N ILE A 38 -4.28 -13.59 -5.60
CA ILE A 38 -3.37 -12.45 -5.61
C ILE A 38 -2.57 -12.49 -6.89
N LEU A 39 -2.66 -11.41 -7.67
CA LEU A 39 -1.97 -11.25 -8.93
C LEU A 39 -1.08 -10.03 -8.90
N ARG A 40 0.04 -10.13 -9.61
CA ARG A 40 0.88 -8.98 -9.90
C ARG A 40 0.30 -8.19 -11.07
N GLY A 41 0.23 -6.88 -10.93
CA GLY A 41 -0.20 -5.98 -12.00
C GLY A 41 0.79 -5.93 -13.18
N PRO A 42 0.34 -5.43 -14.34
CA PRO A 42 1.13 -5.45 -15.58
C PRO A 42 2.42 -4.61 -15.49
N ASN A 43 2.48 -3.60 -14.63
CA ASN A 43 3.68 -2.79 -14.44
C ASN A 43 4.79 -3.50 -13.64
N GLY A 44 4.49 -4.66 -13.03
CA GLY A 44 5.43 -5.49 -12.30
C GLY A 44 5.72 -5.07 -10.86
N PHE A 45 5.20 -3.95 -10.35
CA PHE A 45 5.37 -3.51 -8.96
C PHE A 45 4.12 -3.69 -8.13
N GLU A 46 2.95 -3.41 -8.66
CA GLU A 46 1.70 -3.46 -7.94
C GLU A 46 1.14 -4.87 -7.79
N TRP A 47 0.38 -5.08 -6.72
CA TRP A 47 -0.30 -6.33 -6.44
C TRP A 47 -1.79 -6.11 -6.25
N TRP A 48 -2.57 -7.09 -6.67
CA TRP A 48 -4.01 -7.04 -6.67
C TRP A 48 -4.61 -8.30 -6.08
N LEU A 49 -5.63 -8.12 -5.22
CA LEU A 49 -6.52 -9.17 -4.79
C LEU A 49 -7.74 -9.18 -5.71
N ILE A 50 -7.97 -10.29 -6.39
CA ILE A 50 -9.20 -10.53 -7.17
C ILE A 50 -10.03 -11.52 -6.37
N TYR A 51 -11.30 -11.21 -6.17
CA TYR A 51 -12.21 -12.06 -5.40
C TYR A 51 -13.64 -11.92 -5.87
N MET A 52 -14.49 -12.84 -5.45
CA MET A 52 -15.93 -12.80 -5.70
C MET A 52 -16.66 -12.39 -4.41
N ALA A 53 -17.69 -11.57 -4.54
CA ALA A 53 -18.58 -11.22 -3.43
C ALA A 53 -19.98 -10.88 -3.94
N ASN A 54 -20.97 -10.89 -3.05
CA ASN A 54 -22.32 -10.42 -3.33
C ASN A 54 -22.44 -8.97 -2.85
N LYS A 55 -23.02 -8.12 -3.70
CA LYS A 55 -23.46 -6.79 -3.31
C LYS A 55 -24.94 -6.88 -2.95
N ASN A 56 -25.30 -6.48 -1.71
CA ASN A 56 -26.69 -6.35 -1.25
C ASN A 56 -27.59 -7.59 -1.53
N ASN A 57 -27.08 -8.81 -1.36
CA ASN A 57 -27.78 -10.04 -1.71
C ASN A 57 -28.10 -10.24 -3.21
N GLU A 58 -27.50 -9.45 -4.08
CA GLU A 58 -27.58 -9.63 -5.51
C GLU A 58 -26.63 -10.73 -6.02
N CYS A 59 -26.57 -10.91 -7.33
CA CYS A 59 -25.67 -11.89 -7.95
C CYS A 59 -24.20 -11.61 -7.57
N ARG A 60 -23.44 -12.68 -7.44
CA ARG A 60 -22.00 -12.60 -7.21
C ARG A 60 -21.30 -11.84 -8.31
N GLY A 61 -20.59 -10.78 -7.94
CA GLY A 61 -19.71 -10.02 -8.80
C GLY A 61 -18.24 -10.34 -8.57
N GLN A 62 -17.39 -9.91 -9.50
CA GLN A 62 -15.94 -9.93 -9.36
C GLN A 62 -15.45 -8.56 -8.88
N TYR A 63 -14.55 -8.56 -7.93
CA TYR A 63 -13.99 -7.36 -7.32
C TYR A 63 -12.47 -7.43 -7.30
N ILE A 64 -11.85 -6.26 -7.28
CA ILE A 64 -10.40 -6.11 -7.29
C ILE A 64 -9.99 -5.05 -6.27
N ASN A 65 -8.99 -5.34 -5.44
CA ASN A 65 -8.42 -4.39 -4.49
C ASN A 65 -6.88 -4.42 -4.52
N ARG A 66 -6.26 -3.28 -4.21
CA ARG A 66 -4.81 -3.18 -4.07
C ARG A 66 -4.33 -3.97 -2.86
N VAL A 67 -3.20 -4.62 -3.04
CA VAL A 67 -2.49 -5.36 -1.99
C VAL A 67 -1.11 -4.75 -1.79
N HIS A 68 -0.75 -4.52 -0.54
CA HIS A 68 0.57 -4.04 -0.15
C HIS A 68 1.25 -5.03 0.79
N PHE A 69 2.53 -5.25 0.55
CA PHE A 69 3.37 -6.10 1.38
C PHE A 69 4.31 -5.22 2.21
N PHE A 70 4.09 -5.22 3.52
CA PHE A 70 4.93 -4.46 4.46
C PHE A 70 5.72 -5.42 5.34
N ASN A 71 6.86 -5.87 4.85
CA ASN A 71 7.71 -6.86 5.50
C ASN A 71 6.95 -8.18 5.78
N LYS A 72 6.45 -8.39 6.99
CA LYS A 72 5.70 -9.59 7.37
C LYS A 72 4.18 -9.40 7.39
N THR A 73 3.71 -8.23 7.01
CA THR A 73 2.30 -7.85 7.06
C THR A 73 1.76 -7.67 5.66
N LEU A 74 0.60 -8.26 5.39
CA LEU A 74 -0.19 -8.00 4.20
C LEU A 74 -1.25 -6.95 4.54
N PHE A 75 -1.38 -5.94 3.70
CA PHE A 75 -2.46 -4.96 3.78
C PHE A 75 -3.25 -4.97 2.48
N VAL A 76 -4.56 -5.16 2.57
CA VAL A 76 -5.48 -5.05 1.44
C VAL A 76 -6.24 -3.74 1.62
N GLU A 77 -6.18 -2.86 0.62
CA GLU A 77 -7.02 -1.66 0.63
C GLU A 77 -8.49 -2.09 0.65
N GLY A 78 -9.29 -1.40 1.45
CA GLY A 78 -10.70 -1.73 1.60
C GLY A 78 -11.49 -1.61 0.30
N ILE A 79 -12.74 -2.06 0.35
CA ILE A 79 -13.65 -2.07 -0.78
C ILE A 79 -13.71 -0.68 -1.40
N THR A 80 -13.33 -0.60 -2.68
CA THR A 80 -13.50 0.60 -3.47
C THR A 80 -14.89 0.60 -4.06
N GLY A 81 -15.74 1.51 -3.60
CA GLY A 81 -17.02 1.77 -4.25
C GLY A 81 -16.83 2.33 -5.66
N PRO A 82 -17.89 2.46 -6.47
CA PRO A 82 -17.79 3.13 -7.75
C PRO A 82 -17.33 4.57 -7.54
N CYS A 83 -16.08 4.86 -7.95
CA CYS A 83 -15.56 6.21 -7.94
C CYS A 83 -16.24 7.02 -9.03
N THR A 84 -17.12 7.93 -8.63
CA THR A 84 -17.82 8.81 -9.59
C THR A 84 -16.94 9.94 -10.12
N ASP A 85 -15.84 10.29 -9.41
CA ASP A 85 -15.07 11.51 -9.70
C ASP A 85 -13.56 11.34 -9.74
N GLY A 86 -13.01 10.27 -10.27
CA GLY A 86 -11.59 10.38 -10.45
C GLY A 86 -10.76 9.12 -10.53
N TYR A 87 -10.21 8.66 -9.45
CA TYR A 87 -9.30 7.54 -9.46
C TYR A 87 -10.06 6.21 -9.52
N HIS A 88 -9.86 5.48 -10.61
CA HIS A 88 -10.27 4.08 -10.70
C HIS A 88 -9.10 3.19 -10.30
N PRO A 89 -9.30 2.19 -9.43
CA PRO A 89 -8.27 1.24 -9.05
C PRO A 89 -8.04 0.22 -10.18
N GLU A 90 -7.55 0.68 -11.31
CA GLU A 90 -7.18 -0.16 -12.44
C GLU A 90 -5.70 -0.54 -12.37
N PRO A 91 -5.32 -1.77 -12.80
CA PRO A 91 -3.93 -2.15 -12.95
C PRO A 91 -3.19 -1.20 -13.89
N SER A 92 -2.07 -0.66 -13.41
CA SER A 92 -1.28 0.31 -14.15
C SER A 92 -0.43 -0.36 -15.22
N LEU A 93 -0.24 0.33 -16.33
CA LEU A 93 0.60 -0.13 -17.43
C LEU A 93 2.08 0.10 -17.12
N PRO A 94 2.99 -0.74 -17.68
CA PRO A 94 4.43 -0.50 -17.61
C PRO A 94 4.84 0.74 -18.42
N THR A 95 6.04 1.24 -18.18
CA THR A 95 6.63 2.30 -19.00
C THR A 95 6.80 1.86 -20.45
N PHE A 96 7.20 0.60 -20.63
CA PHE A 96 7.33 -0.04 -21.94
C PHE A 96 7.02 -1.52 -21.83
N SER A 97 6.34 -2.06 -22.84
CA SER A 97 6.14 -3.51 -22.97
C SER A 97 6.16 -3.95 -24.44
N MET A 98 6.61 -5.17 -24.66
CA MET A 98 6.59 -5.83 -25.95
C MET A 98 6.04 -7.25 -25.78
N LYS A 99 5.03 -7.59 -26.57
CA LYS A 99 4.39 -8.91 -26.57
C LYS A 99 4.95 -9.76 -27.72
N GLY A 100 4.90 -11.06 -27.53
CA GLY A 100 5.35 -12.04 -28.51
C GLY A 100 6.83 -12.34 -28.44
N GLU A 101 7.25 -13.35 -29.19
CA GLU A 101 8.63 -13.80 -29.28
C GLU A 101 9.49 -12.83 -30.09
N THR A 102 10.65 -12.52 -29.58
CA THR A 102 11.65 -11.67 -30.25
C THR A 102 13.02 -12.36 -30.16
N PRO A 103 13.67 -12.67 -31.25
CA PRO A 103 15.07 -13.02 -31.23
C PRO A 103 15.88 -11.81 -30.80
N SER A 104 17.07 -11.94 -30.28
CA SER A 104 17.93 -10.90 -29.72
C SER A 104 17.69 -9.49 -30.31
N PHE A 105 17.56 -8.43 -29.50
CA PHE A 105 17.39 -7.09 -30.04
C PHE A 105 18.28 -6.01 -29.42
N GLY A 106 18.96 -6.28 -28.33
CA GLY A 106 19.85 -5.32 -27.65
C GLY A 106 19.12 -4.43 -26.64
N VAL A 107 19.66 -3.23 -26.39
CA VAL A 107 19.11 -2.28 -25.39
C VAL A 107 17.81 -1.64 -25.84
N LEU A 108 16.96 -1.29 -24.88
CA LEU A 108 15.74 -0.54 -25.15
C LEU A 108 16.07 0.89 -25.55
N GLN A 109 15.90 1.21 -26.83
CA GLN A 109 16.17 2.55 -27.37
C GLN A 109 14.97 3.52 -27.23
N GLN A 110 13.78 2.97 -26.99
CA GLN A 110 12.54 3.72 -26.93
C GLN A 110 12.26 4.32 -25.55
N VAL A 111 13.11 4.00 -24.56
CA VAL A 111 12.90 4.41 -23.18
C VAL A 111 13.95 5.42 -22.72
N LYS A 112 13.54 6.31 -21.80
CA LYS A 112 14.47 7.24 -21.17
C LYS A 112 15.38 6.49 -20.19
N PRO A 113 16.70 6.75 -20.20
CA PRO A 113 17.60 6.19 -19.19
C PRO A 113 17.17 6.57 -17.77
N SER A 114 17.23 5.60 -16.85
CA SER A 114 16.79 5.72 -15.47
C SER A 114 17.85 5.15 -14.51
N THR A 115 17.82 5.62 -13.26
CA THR A 115 18.61 5.08 -12.16
C THR A 115 17.86 4.01 -11.38
N THR A 116 16.52 3.97 -11.55
CA THR A 116 15.62 3.08 -10.81
C THR A 116 14.59 2.46 -11.74
N TYR A 117 14.61 1.15 -11.89
CA TYR A 117 13.66 0.45 -12.75
C TYR A 117 13.57 -1.05 -12.45
N MET A 118 12.46 -1.61 -12.85
CA MET A 118 12.25 -3.04 -13.04
C MET A 118 12.32 -3.36 -14.54
N PHE A 119 12.98 -4.47 -14.87
CA PHE A 119 12.95 -5.06 -16.19
C PHE A 119 12.79 -6.58 -16.09
N GLU A 120 11.89 -7.14 -16.88
CA GLU A 120 11.63 -8.57 -16.88
C GLU A 120 11.32 -9.10 -18.27
N THR A 121 11.63 -10.36 -18.49
CA THR A 121 11.30 -11.11 -19.70
C THR A 121 11.32 -12.61 -19.45
N ALA A 122 10.54 -13.37 -20.21
CA ALA A 122 10.73 -14.79 -20.33
C ALA A 122 11.81 -15.06 -21.40
N VAL A 123 12.82 -15.86 -21.07
CA VAL A 123 13.91 -16.22 -21.96
C VAL A 123 13.96 -17.74 -22.17
N LYS A 124 14.02 -18.17 -23.42
CA LYS A 124 14.26 -19.57 -23.80
C LYS A 124 15.57 -19.66 -24.55
N THR A 125 16.53 -20.37 -24.00
CA THR A 125 17.85 -20.49 -24.58
C THR A 125 18.52 -21.83 -24.25
N ASP A 126 19.44 -22.26 -25.10
CA ASP A 126 20.45 -23.30 -24.86
C ASP A 126 21.86 -22.75 -25.04
N GLY A 127 22.02 -21.44 -25.03
CA GLY A 127 23.24 -20.71 -25.28
C GLY A 127 23.50 -19.54 -24.35
N ASP A 128 24.54 -18.76 -24.60
CA ASP A 128 24.90 -17.56 -23.87
C ASP A 128 23.96 -16.42 -24.25
N ALA A 129 22.95 -16.21 -23.43
CA ALA A 129 21.92 -15.17 -23.58
C ALA A 129 21.38 -14.71 -22.22
N GLY A 130 20.69 -13.58 -22.17
CA GLY A 130 20.12 -13.07 -20.94
C GLY A 130 19.71 -11.60 -21.03
N ILE A 131 19.78 -10.92 -19.89
CA ILE A 131 19.39 -9.51 -19.73
C ILE A 131 20.64 -8.62 -19.69
N ILE A 132 20.57 -7.50 -20.41
CA ILE A 132 21.41 -6.33 -20.17
C ILE A 132 20.80 -5.60 -18.98
N ALA A 133 21.45 -5.74 -17.82
CA ALA A 133 20.89 -5.19 -16.59
C ALA A 133 21.04 -3.67 -16.50
N TRP A 134 22.06 -3.13 -17.14
CA TRP A 134 22.33 -1.69 -17.24
C TRP A 134 23.24 -1.45 -18.43
N TRP A 135 22.92 -0.44 -19.21
CA TRP A 135 23.72 0.01 -20.35
C TRP A 135 23.78 1.52 -20.40
N LYS A 136 24.96 2.06 -20.40
CA LYS A 136 25.27 3.44 -20.72
C LYS A 136 26.01 3.54 -22.07
N ASP A 137 27.09 2.79 -22.19
CA ASP A 137 27.92 2.70 -23.40
C ASP A 137 28.71 1.38 -23.37
N VAL A 138 29.61 1.19 -24.37
CA VAL A 138 30.43 -0.02 -24.52
C VAL A 138 31.39 -0.24 -23.35
N ASP A 139 31.88 0.81 -22.71
CA ASP A 139 32.82 0.76 -21.60
C ASP A 139 32.12 0.75 -20.23
N ASN A 140 30.78 0.93 -20.20
CA ASN A 140 29.97 1.05 -19.00
C ASN A 140 28.64 0.31 -19.15
N ASN A 141 28.60 -0.92 -18.66
CA ASN A 141 27.42 -1.80 -18.76
C ASN A 141 27.45 -2.97 -17.77
N ALA A 142 26.32 -3.65 -17.63
CA ALA A 142 26.17 -4.86 -16.81
C ALA A 142 25.23 -5.87 -17.47
N TYR A 143 25.61 -7.13 -17.46
CA TYR A 143 24.87 -8.25 -18.04
C TYR A 143 24.59 -9.33 -17.01
N ILE A 144 23.41 -9.94 -17.11
CA ILE A 144 23.07 -11.19 -16.42
C ILE A 144 22.77 -12.22 -17.49
N GLY A 145 23.58 -13.26 -17.55
CA GLY A 145 23.50 -14.27 -18.61
C GLY A 145 23.66 -15.69 -18.10
N PHE A 146 23.35 -16.63 -18.99
CA PHE A 146 23.50 -18.06 -18.75
C PHE A 146 24.78 -18.58 -19.36
N ASP A 147 25.55 -19.30 -18.56
CA ASP A 147 26.73 -20.06 -19.01
C ASP A 147 26.35 -21.55 -19.15
N THR A 148 25.99 -21.96 -20.34
CA THR A 148 25.54 -23.31 -20.61
C THR A 148 26.65 -24.36 -20.46
N LYS A 149 27.93 -23.99 -20.64
CA LYS A 149 29.07 -24.91 -20.53
C LYS A 149 29.31 -25.38 -19.10
N ASN A 150 29.18 -24.45 -18.15
CA ASN A 150 29.43 -24.70 -16.73
C ASN A 150 28.16 -24.87 -15.92
N HIS A 151 27.00 -24.86 -16.54
CA HIS A 151 25.68 -24.93 -15.88
C HIS A 151 25.53 -23.86 -14.78
N ASN A 152 25.97 -22.65 -15.07
CA ASN A 152 25.90 -21.50 -14.20
C ASN A 152 25.16 -20.35 -14.88
N TRP A 153 24.90 -19.33 -14.15
CA TRP A 153 24.62 -18.00 -14.67
C TRP A 153 25.63 -17.01 -14.10
N TYR A 154 25.72 -15.82 -14.70
CA TYR A 154 26.75 -14.86 -14.33
C TYR A 154 26.24 -13.44 -14.32
N LEU A 155 26.87 -12.61 -13.49
CA LEU A 155 26.82 -11.15 -13.56
C LEU A 155 28.18 -10.68 -14.11
N ARG A 156 28.16 -10.07 -15.30
CA ARG A 156 29.31 -9.38 -15.89
C ARG A 156 29.09 -7.90 -15.76
N THR A 157 30.09 -7.17 -15.27
CA THR A 157 30.11 -5.71 -15.23
C THR A 157 31.32 -5.20 -15.99
N ILE A 158 31.12 -4.16 -16.80
CA ILE A 158 32.18 -3.41 -17.44
C ILE A 158 32.09 -1.98 -16.96
N ILE A 159 33.10 -1.48 -16.27
CA ILE A 159 33.13 -0.14 -15.70
C ILE A 159 34.42 0.54 -16.12
N ASN A 160 34.33 1.63 -16.89
CA ASN A 160 35.47 2.32 -17.49
C ASN A 160 36.40 1.34 -18.27
N GLY A 161 35.79 0.44 -19.06
CA GLY A 161 36.45 -0.56 -19.85
C GLY A 161 37.03 -1.74 -19.06
N LYS A 162 36.89 -1.78 -17.74
CA LYS A 162 37.38 -2.88 -16.90
C LYS A 162 36.25 -3.88 -16.66
N GLU A 163 36.48 -5.12 -17.08
CA GLU A 163 35.55 -6.23 -16.96
C GLU A 163 35.75 -7.00 -15.65
N LYS A 164 34.60 -7.36 -15.03
CA LYS A 164 34.53 -8.29 -13.90
C LYS A 164 33.37 -9.24 -14.09
N GLU A 165 33.58 -10.54 -13.84
CA GLU A 165 32.51 -11.54 -13.83
C GLU A 165 32.39 -12.21 -12.47
N GLU A 166 31.14 -12.46 -12.10
CA GLU A 166 30.78 -13.28 -10.94
C GLU A 166 29.81 -14.37 -11.38
N TYR A 167 30.06 -15.61 -10.94
CA TYR A 167 29.27 -16.78 -11.33
C TYR A 167 28.40 -17.26 -10.17
N PHE A 168 27.20 -17.74 -10.52
CA PHE A 168 26.22 -18.26 -9.60
C PHE A 168 25.71 -19.61 -10.09
N THR A 169 25.50 -20.54 -9.16
CA THR A 169 24.99 -21.87 -9.48
C THR A 169 23.51 -21.79 -9.86
N LEU A 170 23.13 -22.36 -10.99
CA LEU A 170 21.73 -22.55 -11.36
C LEU A 170 21.03 -23.54 -10.43
N PRO A 171 19.69 -23.40 -10.24
CA PRO A 171 18.90 -24.41 -9.55
C PRO A 171 19.12 -25.81 -10.14
N LYS A 172 19.10 -26.86 -9.31
CA LYS A 172 19.36 -28.24 -9.74
C LYS A 172 18.36 -28.76 -10.78
N ASP A 173 17.16 -28.23 -10.76
CA ASP A 173 16.04 -28.56 -11.66
C ASP A 173 15.97 -27.64 -12.88
N PHE A 174 16.93 -26.74 -13.06
CA PHE A 174 16.97 -25.84 -14.20
C PHE A 174 17.10 -26.63 -15.51
N ARG A 175 16.25 -26.32 -16.50
CA ARG A 175 16.18 -27.02 -17.80
C ARG A 175 16.49 -26.05 -18.94
N TRP A 176 17.42 -26.41 -19.77
CA TRP A 176 17.72 -25.69 -21.01
C TRP A 176 16.61 -25.86 -22.05
N GLY A 177 16.45 -24.88 -22.93
CA GLY A 177 15.51 -24.95 -24.04
C GLY A 177 14.01 -24.82 -23.66
N VAL A 178 13.72 -24.42 -22.44
CA VAL A 178 12.39 -24.01 -21.99
C VAL A 178 12.40 -22.53 -21.60
N TYR A 179 11.25 -21.90 -21.48
CA TYR A 179 11.15 -20.53 -21.00
C TYR A 179 11.44 -20.44 -19.51
N HIS A 180 12.29 -19.50 -19.16
CA HIS A 180 12.59 -19.09 -17.79
C HIS A 180 12.25 -17.62 -17.61
N HIS A 181 11.59 -17.26 -16.53
CA HIS A 181 11.30 -15.88 -16.20
C HIS A 181 12.50 -15.24 -15.50
N LEU A 182 13.06 -14.21 -16.10
CA LEU A 182 14.18 -13.44 -15.57
C LEU A 182 13.74 -12.02 -15.30
N ARG A 183 13.90 -11.57 -14.05
CA ARG A 183 13.57 -10.24 -13.59
C ARG A 183 14.73 -9.60 -12.88
N ILE A 184 14.90 -8.30 -13.09
CA ILE A 184 15.81 -7.45 -12.34
C ILE A 184 15.07 -6.24 -11.80
N GLU A 185 15.51 -5.75 -10.66
CA GLU A 185 15.21 -4.42 -10.15
C GLU A 185 16.51 -3.71 -9.87
N ARG A 186 16.67 -2.55 -10.47
CA ARG A 186 17.77 -1.64 -10.21
C ARG A 186 17.29 -0.47 -9.36
N ASN A 187 17.97 -0.19 -8.27
CA ASN A 187 17.76 0.98 -7.43
C ASN A 187 19.12 1.64 -7.19
N GLN A 188 19.45 2.63 -8.00
CA GLN A 188 20.75 3.29 -8.06
C GLN A 188 21.88 2.30 -8.34
N ASP A 189 22.73 1.99 -7.36
CA ASP A 189 23.82 1.03 -7.43
C ASP A 189 23.41 -0.40 -7.01
N CYS A 190 22.23 -0.58 -6.47
CA CYS A 190 21.72 -1.87 -6.02
C CYS A 190 20.96 -2.58 -7.14
N LEU A 191 21.32 -3.84 -7.39
CA LEU A 191 20.67 -4.73 -8.35
C LEU A 191 20.12 -5.95 -7.61
N LYS A 192 18.81 -6.17 -7.66
CA LYS A 192 18.11 -7.37 -7.20
C LYS A 192 17.77 -8.23 -8.43
N VAL A 193 17.90 -9.55 -8.33
CA VAL A 193 17.69 -10.49 -9.45
C VAL A 193 16.83 -11.67 -9.02
N TRP A 194 15.86 -12.04 -9.86
CA TRP A 194 14.98 -13.20 -9.71
C TRP A 194 15.08 -14.10 -10.97
N LEU A 195 15.01 -15.40 -10.75
CA LEU A 195 14.91 -16.42 -11.79
C LEU A 195 13.81 -17.40 -11.41
N ASP A 196 12.78 -17.54 -12.26
CA ASP A 196 11.63 -18.45 -12.12
C ASP A 196 10.84 -18.32 -10.80
N GLU A 197 11.15 -17.36 -9.97
CA GLU A 197 10.43 -17.11 -8.75
C GLU A 197 9.34 -16.07 -8.99
N ILE A 198 8.20 -16.26 -8.34
CA ILE A 198 7.20 -15.18 -8.21
C ILE A 198 7.89 -14.05 -7.46
N PRO A 199 8.08 -12.89 -8.07
CA PRO A 199 8.76 -11.80 -7.41
C PRO A 199 7.99 -11.41 -6.16
N SER A 200 8.64 -11.58 -5.02
CA SER A 200 8.19 -11.08 -3.74
C SER A 200 9.16 -9.97 -3.36
N PRO A 201 8.70 -8.84 -2.81
CA PRO A 201 9.60 -7.79 -2.33
C PRO A 201 10.67 -8.30 -1.38
N GLN A 202 10.44 -9.45 -0.78
CA GLN A 202 11.26 -10.01 0.31
C GLN A 202 12.15 -11.17 -0.11
N LYS A 203 11.99 -11.70 -1.32
CA LYS A 203 12.74 -12.88 -1.75
C LYS A 203 13.24 -12.73 -3.19
N HIS A 204 14.52 -12.50 -3.33
CA HIS A 204 15.25 -12.43 -4.58
C HIS A 204 16.42 -13.41 -4.53
N LEU A 205 16.90 -13.87 -5.68
CA LEU A 205 17.99 -14.81 -5.74
C LEU A 205 19.29 -14.23 -5.21
N PHE A 206 19.61 -13.02 -5.62
CA PHE A 206 20.75 -12.30 -5.08
C PHE A 206 20.56 -10.77 -5.19
N THR A 207 21.27 -10.07 -4.31
CA THR A 207 21.47 -8.63 -4.39
C THR A 207 22.94 -8.35 -4.65
N LYS A 208 23.23 -7.48 -5.60
CA LYS A 208 24.58 -7.02 -5.92
C LYS A 208 24.66 -5.52 -5.96
N ILE A 209 25.80 -5.00 -5.58
CA ILE A 209 26.17 -3.60 -5.77
C ILE A 209 26.93 -3.49 -7.07
N ILE A 210 26.41 -2.71 -7.99
CA ILE A 210 27.10 -2.27 -9.19
C ILE A 210 27.66 -0.88 -8.85
N PRO A 211 28.97 -0.65 -8.89
CA PRO A 211 29.56 0.58 -8.38
C PRO A 211 29.31 1.80 -9.29
N VAL A 212 28.08 1.96 -9.74
CA VAL A 212 27.61 3.05 -10.60
C VAL A 212 26.19 3.43 -10.27
N THR A 213 25.96 4.72 -10.11
CA THR A 213 24.64 5.33 -9.87
C THR A 213 24.08 6.07 -11.09
N GLU A 214 24.83 6.06 -12.21
CA GLU A 214 24.44 6.78 -13.41
C GLU A 214 23.21 6.17 -14.08
N PRO A 215 22.36 6.99 -14.70
CA PRO A 215 21.22 6.51 -15.50
C PRO A 215 21.68 5.57 -16.61
N GLY A 216 20.85 4.60 -16.95
CA GLY A 216 21.07 3.67 -18.06
C GLY A 216 19.77 2.99 -18.46
N VAL A 217 19.84 2.18 -19.49
CA VAL A 217 18.71 1.44 -20.04
C VAL A 217 18.96 -0.06 -19.96
N PRO A 218 17.93 -0.86 -19.69
CA PRO A 218 18.04 -2.33 -19.80
C PRO A 218 17.87 -2.82 -21.24
N GLY A 219 18.03 -4.12 -21.41
CA GLY A 219 17.79 -4.78 -22.68
C GLY A 219 17.96 -6.29 -22.58
N VAL A 220 18.03 -6.93 -23.72
CA VAL A 220 18.32 -8.36 -23.82
C VAL A 220 19.52 -8.57 -24.76
N PHE A 221 20.24 -9.68 -24.54
CA PHE A 221 21.33 -10.05 -25.43
C PHE A 221 21.30 -11.55 -25.72
N ASP A 222 21.81 -11.92 -26.89
CA ASP A 222 22.00 -13.29 -27.31
C ASP A 222 23.29 -13.39 -28.15
N ARG A 223 24.33 -14.00 -27.59
CA ARG A 223 25.62 -14.20 -28.28
C ARG A 223 25.62 -15.40 -29.20
N THR A 224 24.66 -16.30 -29.02
CA THR A 224 24.56 -17.54 -29.77
C THR A 224 23.55 -17.52 -30.90
N LYS A 225 22.69 -16.49 -30.92
CA LYS A 225 21.57 -16.35 -31.86
C LYS A 225 20.56 -17.51 -31.81
N LYS A 226 20.35 -18.04 -30.59
CA LYS A 226 19.44 -19.18 -30.33
C LYS A 226 18.39 -18.88 -29.30
N ALA A 227 18.48 -17.72 -28.64
CA ALA A 227 17.53 -17.33 -27.61
C ALA A 227 16.29 -16.70 -28.22
N LEU A 228 15.16 -16.99 -27.57
CA LEU A 228 13.88 -16.32 -27.77
C LEU A 228 13.53 -15.58 -26.49
N PHE A 229 13.06 -14.36 -26.63
CA PHE A 229 12.59 -13.52 -25.54
C PHE A 229 11.11 -13.23 -25.72
N GLU A 230 10.33 -13.36 -24.64
CA GLU A 230 8.89 -13.10 -24.67
C GLU A 230 8.47 -12.26 -23.48
N GLY A 231 7.46 -11.41 -23.68
CA GLY A 231 6.87 -10.63 -22.61
C GLY A 231 7.84 -9.63 -21.96
N VAL A 232 8.60 -8.88 -22.79
CA VAL A 232 9.51 -7.84 -22.31
C VAL A 232 8.70 -6.72 -21.63
N THR A 233 9.03 -6.43 -20.37
CA THR A 233 8.38 -5.39 -19.57
C THR A 233 9.42 -4.53 -18.89
N TYR A 234 9.26 -3.22 -18.96
CA TYR A 234 10.10 -2.22 -18.32
C TYR A 234 9.25 -1.18 -17.61
N THR A 235 9.55 -0.94 -16.35
CA THR A 235 8.86 0.08 -15.55
C THR A 235 9.88 0.88 -14.75
N ILE A 236 9.86 2.21 -14.90
CA ILE A 236 10.67 3.10 -14.07
C ILE A 236 10.08 3.08 -12.65
N GLY A 237 10.93 2.83 -11.65
CA GLY A 237 10.51 2.76 -10.26
C GLY A 237 11.45 1.95 -9.39
N PHE A 238 11.17 1.93 -8.10
CA PHE A 238 11.92 1.16 -7.11
C PHE A 238 11.03 0.60 -6.02
N ASP A 239 11.52 -0.46 -5.38
CA ASP A 239 11.01 -1.10 -4.19
C ASP A 239 12.11 -1.14 -3.13
N ASP A 240 11.86 -0.47 -1.99
CA ASP A 240 12.75 -0.47 -0.84
C ASP A 240 12.02 -1.08 0.37
N ASP A 241 12.63 -2.07 0.98
CA ASP A 241 12.06 -2.74 2.17
C ASP A 241 11.91 -1.77 3.34
N ARG A 242 12.90 -0.87 3.53
CA ARG A 242 12.95 -0.02 4.71
C ARG A 242 13.85 1.19 4.51
N ILE A 243 13.34 2.35 4.93
CA ILE A 243 14.13 3.58 5.15
C ILE A 243 13.96 4.01 6.59
N GLN A 244 15.06 4.34 7.26
CA GLN A 244 15.07 4.96 8.57
C GLN A 244 15.77 6.30 8.49
N LEU A 245 15.09 7.37 8.87
CA LEU A 245 15.65 8.69 8.93
C LEU A 245 16.16 9.01 10.34
N LYS A 246 17.16 9.89 10.43
CA LYS A 246 17.50 10.58 11.67
C LYS A 246 16.49 11.70 11.91
N GLU A 247 16.43 12.20 13.15
CA GLU A 247 15.62 13.39 13.45
C GLU A 247 16.02 14.57 12.58
N HIS A 248 15.05 15.39 12.20
CA HIS A 248 15.23 16.60 11.38
C HIS A 248 16.03 16.37 10.09
N SER A 249 15.82 15.23 9.45
CA SER A 249 16.47 14.88 8.19
C SER A 249 15.46 14.62 7.07
N GLU A 250 15.94 14.69 5.85
CA GLU A 250 15.14 14.36 4.66
C GLU A 250 15.97 13.61 3.63
N ILE A 251 15.32 12.86 2.79
CA ILE A 251 15.90 12.14 1.66
C ILE A 251 14.95 12.19 0.47
N LEU A 252 15.50 12.48 -0.70
CA LEU A 252 14.77 12.47 -1.96
C LEU A 252 15.14 11.22 -2.75
N LYS A 253 14.17 10.62 -3.44
CA LYS A 253 14.35 9.39 -4.21
C LYS A 253 13.53 9.37 -5.48
N GLY A 254 13.96 8.50 -6.41
CA GLY A 254 13.28 8.24 -7.67
C GLY A 254 13.60 9.24 -8.77
N ASP A 255 13.28 8.84 -9.99
CA ASP A 255 13.38 9.69 -11.16
C ASP A 255 12.25 10.73 -11.19
N PHE A 256 12.42 11.78 -11.98
CA PHE A 256 11.38 12.80 -12.16
C PHE A 256 10.32 12.30 -13.14
N LEU A 257 9.12 12.01 -12.60
CA LEU A 257 7.95 11.55 -13.34
C LEU A 257 6.75 12.50 -13.11
N ASP A 258 5.77 12.44 -13.99
CA ASP A 258 4.51 13.17 -13.89
C ASP A 258 3.30 12.22 -13.73
N HIS A 259 3.50 10.93 -13.95
CA HIS A 259 2.53 9.86 -13.73
C HIS A 259 3.18 8.75 -12.90
N TYR A 260 2.82 8.64 -11.63
CA TYR A 260 3.38 7.64 -10.72
C TYR A 260 2.48 7.32 -9.55
N GLU A 261 2.73 6.18 -8.94
CA GLU A 261 2.26 5.83 -7.60
C GLU A 261 3.45 5.82 -6.62
N PHE A 262 3.21 6.32 -5.42
CA PHE A 262 4.14 6.35 -4.32
C PHE A 262 3.45 5.87 -3.06
N SER A 263 3.97 4.83 -2.42
CA SER A 263 3.36 4.27 -1.20
C SER A 263 4.40 3.79 -0.20
N PHE A 264 4.00 3.77 1.07
CA PHE A 264 4.79 3.26 2.19
C PHE A 264 3.92 3.05 3.43
N GLN A 265 4.44 2.28 4.40
CA GLN A 265 3.94 2.23 5.75
C GLN A 265 4.85 3.04 6.68
N LEU A 266 4.27 4.02 7.37
CA LEU A 266 4.93 4.76 8.46
C LEU A 266 4.66 4.06 9.78
N SER A 267 5.70 3.83 10.60
CA SER A 267 5.59 3.24 11.94
C SER A 267 6.18 4.14 13.02
N GLY A 268 5.64 4.02 14.23
CA GLY A 268 6.18 4.68 15.42
C GLY A 268 5.71 6.12 15.65
N LEU A 269 4.64 6.55 14.99
CA LEU A 269 3.99 7.82 15.31
C LEU A 269 3.38 7.75 16.72
N SER A 270 3.46 8.84 17.47
CA SER A 270 2.83 9.00 18.79
C SER A 270 2.41 10.46 19.01
N ASP A 271 1.72 10.75 20.12
CA ASP A 271 1.12 12.06 20.41
C ASP A 271 2.09 13.27 20.41
N CYS A 272 3.40 13.04 20.47
CA CYS A 272 4.39 14.13 20.45
C CYS A 272 5.29 14.11 19.21
N LYS A 273 5.04 13.24 18.22
CA LYS A 273 5.93 12.99 17.09
C LYS A 273 5.37 13.52 15.78
N MET A 274 6.27 13.92 14.90
CA MET A 274 5.95 14.36 13.54
C MET A 274 6.91 13.77 12.53
N SER A 275 6.38 13.29 11.42
CA SER A 275 7.15 12.85 10.25
C SER A 275 6.29 12.94 9.01
N GLY A 276 6.89 12.82 7.83
CA GLY A 276 6.11 12.94 6.62
C GLY A 276 6.85 12.52 5.36
N SER A 277 6.27 12.88 4.25
CA SER A 277 6.81 12.63 2.92
C SER A 277 6.60 13.82 2.02
N TYR A 278 7.35 13.84 0.93
CA TYR A 278 7.10 14.67 -0.23
C TYR A 278 6.48 13.80 -1.32
N PRO A 279 5.16 13.71 -1.40
CA PRO A 279 4.52 13.01 -2.52
C PRO A 279 4.81 13.66 -3.86
N VAL A 280 5.20 14.93 -3.88
CA VAL A 280 5.69 15.67 -5.06
C VAL A 280 6.84 16.57 -4.62
N TYR A 281 8.01 16.41 -5.23
CA TYR A 281 9.15 17.29 -5.02
C TYR A 281 9.82 17.65 -6.34
N VAL A 282 9.77 18.92 -6.68
CA VAL A 282 10.48 19.48 -7.85
C VAL A 282 11.79 20.10 -7.41
N ASP A 283 11.71 21.03 -6.45
CA ASP A 283 12.80 21.71 -5.81
C ASP A 283 12.35 22.28 -4.45
N LYS A 284 13.27 23.02 -3.75
CA LYS A 284 13.00 23.59 -2.42
C LYS A 284 11.85 24.61 -2.39
N ASP A 285 11.50 25.18 -3.53
CA ASP A 285 10.47 26.24 -3.68
C ASP A 285 9.17 25.68 -4.30
N ASN A 286 9.17 24.41 -4.76
CA ASN A 286 8.06 23.78 -5.45
C ASN A 286 7.87 22.32 -5.03
N TYR A 287 6.93 22.08 -4.11
CA TYR A 287 6.66 20.73 -3.59
C TYR A 287 5.27 20.59 -2.98
N VAL A 288 4.85 19.36 -2.79
CA VAL A 288 3.74 18.96 -1.89
C VAL A 288 4.34 18.17 -0.76
N LYS A 289 4.05 18.56 0.48
CA LYS A 289 4.44 17.86 1.71
C LYS A 289 3.20 17.29 2.39
N ALA A 290 3.25 16.02 2.76
CA ALA A 290 2.24 15.35 3.57
C ALA A 290 2.89 14.96 4.91
N GLN A 291 2.47 15.60 5.99
CA GLN A 291 3.06 15.46 7.32
C GLN A 291 2.09 14.79 8.29
N PHE A 292 2.46 13.63 8.81
CA PHE A 292 1.78 12.97 9.91
C PHE A 292 2.17 13.69 11.21
N ASN A 293 1.22 14.38 11.78
CA ASN A 293 1.41 15.17 13.01
C ASN A 293 0.68 14.48 14.17
N GLY A 294 1.42 13.81 15.06
CA GLY A 294 0.86 13.16 16.23
C GLY A 294 0.32 14.12 17.28
N ILE A 295 0.82 15.37 17.32
CA ILE A 295 0.36 16.39 18.28
C ILE A 295 -1.08 16.81 17.95
N THR A 296 -1.34 17.12 16.67
CA THR A 296 -2.65 17.52 16.18
C THR A 296 -3.52 16.33 15.80
N ARG A 297 -2.93 15.14 15.68
CA ARG A 297 -3.55 13.91 15.13
C ARG A 297 -4.12 14.09 13.74
N MET A 298 -3.41 14.87 12.94
CA MET A 298 -3.79 15.19 11.56
C MET A 298 -2.70 14.77 10.58
N LEU A 299 -3.11 14.40 9.39
CA LEU A 299 -2.26 14.48 8.22
C LEU A 299 -2.39 15.91 7.67
N GLU A 300 -1.30 16.65 7.73
CA GLU A 300 -1.22 18.03 7.27
C GLU A 300 -0.60 18.03 5.87
N VAL A 301 -1.34 18.54 4.88
CA VAL A 301 -0.91 18.57 3.48
C VAL A 301 -0.70 20.01 3.05
N VAL A 302 0.54 20.33 2.74
CA VAL A 302 0.98 21.66 2.35
C VAL A 302 1.44 21.66 0.89
N VAL A 303 0.97 22.61 0.11
CA VAL A 303 1.42 22.84 -1.28
C VAL A 303 2.20 24.15 -1.31
N VAL A 304 3.46 24.07 -1.72
CA VAL A 304 4.38 25.23 -1.84
C VAL A 304 4.73 25.43 -3.31
N LYS A 305 4.47 26.64 -3.82
CA LYS A 305 4.79 27.05 -5.18
C LYS A 305 5.56 28.36 -5.18
N GLN A 306 6.71 28.39 -5.84
CA GLN A 306 7.62 29.55 -5.87
C GLN A 306 7.95 30.07 -4.46
N GLY A 307 8.19 29.14 -3.52
CA GLY A 307 8.50 29.45 -2.14
C GLY A 307 7.30 29.93 -1.29
N GLN A 308 6.12 30.01 -1.85
CA GLN A 308 4.91 30.44 -1.14
C GLN A 308 3.98 29.25 -0.88
N GLN A 309 3.48 29.14 0.34
CA GLN A 309 2.45 28.17 0.69
C GLN A 309 1.11 28.62 0.12
N ILE A 310 0.59 27.85 -0.85
CA ILE A 310 -0.66 28.16 -1.56
C ILE A 310 -1.85 27.32 -1.06
N LEU A 311 -1.59 26.24 -0.34
CA LEU A 311 -2.61 25.36 0.22
C LEU A 311 -2.12 24.77 1.53
N ASP A 312 -3.05 24.67 2.50
CA ASP A 312 -2.92 23.92 3.75
C ASP A 312 -4.23 23.15 3.98
N LYS A 313 -4.16 21.82 3.91
CA LYS A 313 -5.29 20.95 4.20
C LYS A 313 -4.95 20.00 5.33
N LYS A 314 -5.92 19.73 6.21
CA LYS A 314 -5.76 18.85 7.37
C LYS A 314 -6.80 17.74 7.31
N TYR A 315 -6.33 16.50 7.45
CA TYR A 315 -7.17 15.31 7.46
C TYR A 315 -6.98 14.56 8.78
N PRO A 316 -8.06 14.19 9.48
CA PRO A 316 -7.94 13.44 10.73
C PRO A 316 -7.25 12.09 10.51
N LEU A 317 -6.27 11.77 11.36
CA LEU A 317 -5.65 10.45 11.46
C LEU A 317 -6.52 9.56 12.38
N GLU A 318 -7.75 9.35 11.96
CA GLU A 318 -8.70 8.55 12.72
C GLU A 318 -8.47 7.07 12.49
N HIS A 319 -8.48 6.31 13.56
CA HIS A 319 -8.52 4.85 13.52
C HIS A 319 -9.87 4.39 14.05
N LEU A 320 -10.62 3.71 13.20
CA LEU A 320 -11.86 3.08 13.59
C LEU A 320 -11.65 1.58 13.74
N GLN A 321 -11.72 1.12 14.97
CA GLN A 321 -11.72 -0.30 15.28
C GLN A 321 -13.17 -0.76 15.49
N MET A 322 -13.56 -1.83 14.80
CA MET A 322 -14.83 -2.50 15.04
C MET A 322 -14.67 -3.48 16.20
N VAL A 323 -15.52 -3.36 17.20
CA VAL A 323 -15.54 -4.26 18.34
C VAL A 323 -16.79 -5.14 18.27
N TYR A 324 -16.58 -6.44 18.33
CA TYR A 324 -17.68 -7.39 18.46
C TYR A 324 -18.02 -7.58 19.93
N PRO A 325 -19.32 -7.59 20.29
CA PRO A 325 -19.71 -7.82 21.67
C PRO A 325 -19.19 -9.18 22.14
N ASP A 326 -18.68 -9.24 23.35
CA ASP A 326 -18.44 -10.52 24.02
C ASP A 326 -19.82 -11.19 24.20
N VAL A 327 -20.01 -12.36 23.59
CA VAL A 327 -21.34 -13.02 23.41
C VAL A 327 -21.89 -13.62 24.70
N LYS A 328 -21.65 -13.04 25.84
CA LYS A 328 -22.35 -13.36 27.07
C LYS A 328 -23.55 -12.41 27.22
N TYR A 329 -24.61 -12.69 26.48
CA TYR A 329 -25.93 -12.10 26.73
C TYR A 329 -26.40 -12.52 28.13
N THR A 330 -26.32 -11.60 29.05
CA THR A 330 -26.90 -11.84 30.37
C THR A 330 -28.21 -11.07 30.57
N ASP A 331 -28.50 -10.05 29.70
CA ASP A 331 -29.75 -9.29 29.85
C ASP A 331 -30.09 -8.49 28.57
N PHE A 332 -31.37 -8.36 28.24
CA PHE A 332 -31.87 -7.52 27.13
C PHE A 332 -31.71 -6.00 27.38
N VAL A 333 -31.35 -5.63 28.60
CA VAL A 333 -31.28 -4.22 29.04
C VAL A 333 -29.86 -3.67 28.94
N GLU A 334 -28.85 -4.55 28.89
CA GLU A 334 -27.43 -4.15 28.93
C GLU A 334 -26.60 -4.85 27.85
N LYS A 335 -25.76 -4.10 27.13
CA LYS A 335 -24.84 -4.63 26.15
C LYS A 335 -23.41 -4.20 26.46
N CYS A 336 -22.56 -5.16 26.76
CA CYS A 336 -21.16 -4.95 27.12
C CYS A 336 -20.23 -5.32 25.98
N TYR A 337 -19.24 -4.47 25.75
CA TYR A 337 -18.13 -4.68 24.81
C TYR A 337 -16.82 -4.67 25.61
N ARG A 338 -16.11 -5.78 25.60
CA ARG A 338 -14.79 -5.91 26.24
C ARG A 338 -13.70 -5.80 25.19
N PHE A 339 -12.64 -5.09 25.52
CA PHE A 339 -11.46 -4.96 24.66
C PHE A 339 -10.43 -6.03 25.02
N ILE A 340 -9.65 -6.46 24.05
CA ILE A 340 -8.56 -7.43 24.25
C ILE A 340 -7.49 -6.85 25.18
N SER A 341 -7.27 -5.54 25.12
CA SER A 341 -6.37 -4.79 25.99
C SER A 341 -6.95 -3.41 26.27
N PRO A 342 -6.58 -2.76 27.41
CA PRO A 342 -7.00 -1.40 27.68
C PRO A 342 -6.57 -0.44 26.57
N SER A 343 -7.52 0.27 25.97
CA SER A 343 -7.30 1.16 24.82
C SER A 343 -7.73 2.59 25.15
N TRP A 344 -7.04 3.55 24.55
CA TRP A 344 -7.49 4.95 24.57
C TRP A 344 -8.54 5.16 23.51
N ILE A 345 -9.68 5.74 23.87
CA ILE A 345 -10.77 6.06 22.95
C ILE A 345 -11.25 7.48 23.13
N ASN A 346 -11.74 8.12 22.07
CA ASN A 346 -12.27 9.47 22.06
C ASN A 346 -13.55 9.62 21.24
N ALA A 347 -14.04 8.53 20.68
CA ALA A 347 -15.32 8.52 19.97
C ALA A 347 -15.94 7.12 19.96
N LEU A 348 -17.27 7.08 19.89
CA LEU A 348 -18.06 5.89 19.64
C LEU A 348 -18.84 6.07 18.35
N TYR A 349 -18.98 4.97 17.59
CA TYR A 349 -19.72 4.91 16.35
C TYR A 349 -20.80 3.83 16.47
N LEU A 350 -22.05 4.19 16.27
CA LEU A 350 -23.17 3.24 16.22
C LEU A 350 -23.68 3.16 14.79
N ASN A 351 -23.68 1.97 14.23
CA ASN A 351 -24.26 1.75 12.91
C ASN A 351 -25.78 1.95 12.99
N ARG A 352 -26.34 2.44 11.90
CA ARG A 352 -27.80 2.47 11.72
C ARG A 352 -28.32 1.05 11.60
N HIS A 353 -29.49 0.83 12.17
CA HIS A 353 -30.20 -0.42 12.04
C HIS A 353 -30.93 -0.49 10.70
N GLU A 354 -30.75 -1.61 9.98
CA GLU A 354 -31.54 -1.92 8.79
C GLU A 354 -32.79 -2.69 9.20
N VAL A 355 -33.95 -2.12 8.98
CA VAL A 355 -35.23 -2.85 9.03
C VAL A 355 -35.74 -3.00 7.61
N GLY A 356 -35.60 -4.20 7.05
CA GLY A 356 -36.20 -4.57 5.79
C GLY A 356 -35.80 -3.69 4.59
N ASN A 357 -34.52 -3.58 4.28
CA ASN A 357 -33.97 -2.79 3.15
C ASN A 357 -34.18 -1.26 3.21
N LYS A 358 -34.56 -0.72 4.34
CA LYS A 358 -34.56 0.74 4.57
C LYS A 358 -33.80 1.06 5.84
N ALA A 359 -32.78 1.89 5.72
CA ALA A 359 -32.11 2.47 6.89
C ALA A 359 -33.13 3.37 7.62
N GLU A 360 -33.56 2.95 8.81
CA GLU A 360 -34.34 3.86 9.66
C GLU A 360 -33.39 4.86 10.32
N PHE A 361 -33.65 6.12 10.07
CA PHE A 361 -33.04 7.23 10.77
C PHE A 361 -33.57 7.26 12.21
N VAL A 362 -32.73 6.91 13.17
CA VAL A 362 -33.01 7.15 14.57
C VAL A 362 -32.24 8.38 14.98
N ASP A 363 -32.91 9.52 15.04
CA ASP A 363 -32.36 10.75 15.58
C ASP A 363 -31.88 10.50 17.01
N ASP A 364 -30.61 10.85 17.29
CA ASP A 364 -29.99 10.82 18.60
C ASP A 364 -30.04 9.45 19.32
N MET A 365 -29.48 8.40 18.67
CA MET A 365 -29.37 7.09 19.29
C MET A 365 -28.67 7.09 20.65
N PHE A 366 -27.71 8.00 20.85
CA PHE A 366 -26.94 8.05 22.11
C PHE A 366 -27.75 8.56 23.29
N SER A 367 -28.80 9.36 23.10
CA SER A 367 -29.67 9.85 24.19
C SER A 367 -30.48 8.74 24.84
N LYS A 368 -30.73 7.65 24.13
CA LYS A 368 -31.50 6.49 24.60
C LYS A 368 -30.73 5.59 25.57
N PHE A 369 -29.42 5.77 25.64
CA PHE A 369 -28.55 4.90 26.46
C PHE A 369 -27.87 5.69 27.58
N THR A 370 -27.68 5.03 28.72
CA THR A 370 -26.60 5.33 29.64
C THR A 370 -25.35 4.60 29.15
N ILE A 371 -24.30 5.34 28.89
CA ILE A 371 -23.03 4.78 28.39
C ILE A 371 -22.03 4.82 29.53
N GLU A 372 -21.39 3.69 29.78
CA GLU A 372 -20.37 3.58 30.81
C GLU A 372 -19.09 2.95 30.22
N TYR A 373 -17.95 3.32 30.78
CA TYR A 373 -16.66 2.75 30.43
C TYR A 373 -16.08 1.96 31.62
N LEU A 374 -15.34 0.91 31.30
CA LEU A 374 -14.69 0.04 32.26
C LEU A 374 -13.25 0.51 32.49
N ASN A 375 -12.89 0.76 33.75
CA ASN A 375 -11.51 1.04 34.13
C ASN A 375 -11.20 0.33 35.44
N GLU A 376 -10.08 -0.42 35.49
CA GLU A 376 -9.65 -1.19 36.68
C GLU A 376 -10.77 -2.05 37.26
N GLY A 377 -11.52 -2.71 36.40
CA GLY A 377 -12.61 -3.64 36.77
C GLY A 377 -13.88 -2.95 37.28
N LYS A 378 -13.99 -1.60 37.23
CA LYS A 378 -15.17 -0.85 37.64
C LYS A 378 -15.77 -0.07 36.49
N TRP A 379 -17.10 0.04 36.46
CA TRP A 379 -17.84 0.81 35.48
C TRP A 379 -18.02 2.26 35.97
N TYR A 380 -17.73 3.19 35.09
CA TYR A 380 -17.88 4.64 35.31
C TYR A 380 -18.76 5.24 34.23
N PRO A 381 -19.65 6.20 34.54
CA PRO A 381 -20.44 6.84 33.53
C PRO A 381 -19.54 7.61 32.55
N LEU A 382 -19.79 7.46 31.26
CA LEU A 382 -19.17 8.30 30.25
C LEU A 382 -19.78 9.69 30.34
N ASN A 383 -19.00 10.68 30.78
CA ASN A 383 -19.45 12.04 30.87
C ASN A 383 -19.55 12.67 29.48
N ASN A 384 -20.78 12.84 28.99
CA ASN A 384 -21.07 13.38 27.67
C ASN A 384 -21.12 14.92 27.66
N SER A 385 -20.78 15.63 28.77
CA SER A 385 -20.73 17.08 28.80
C SER A 385 -19.65 17.57 27.81
N GLY A 386 -20.09 18.22 26.73
CA GLY A 386 -19.23 18.63 25.61
C GLY A 386 -19.06 17.61 24.51
N ALA A 387 -19.73 16.45 24.60
CA ALA A 387 -19.76 15.50 23.50
C ALA A 387 -20.53 16.05 22.30
N THR A 388 -20.02 15.86 21.11
CA THR A 388 -20.70 16.22 19.86
C THR A 388 -21.20 14.97 19.18
N VAL A 389 -22.48 14.99 18.78
CA VAL A 389 -23.04 13.94 17.91
C VAL A 389 -22.94 14.44 16.49
N ALA A 390 -22.29 13.67 15.63
CA ALA A 390 -22.23 13.92 14.20
C ALA A 390 -23.02 12.85 13.48
N GLU A 391 -23.87 13.26 12.56
CA GLU A 391 -24.61 12.36 11.68
C GLU A 391 -23.77 12.01 10.46
N HIS A 392 -23.76 10.73 10.15
CA HIS A 392 -23.22 10.21 8.90
C HIS A 392 -24.25 9.26 8.30
N PRO A 393 -24.35 9.14 6.96
CA PRO A 393 -25.32 8.23 6.32
C PRO A 393 -25.28 6.80 6.85
N ALA A 394 -24.13 6.28 7.22
CA ALA A 394 -23.95 4.90 7.67
C ALA A 394 -23.85 4.72 9.20
N TYR A 395 -23.62 5.78 9.97
CA TYR A 395 -23.42 5.68 11.44
C TYR A 395 -23.64 7.01 12.16
N ASN A 396 -23.88 6.93 13.47
CA ASN A 396 -23.87 8.09 14.37
C ASN A 396 -22.56 8.10 15.14
N ARG A 397 -21.90 9.24 15.25
CA ARG A 397 -20.64 9.45 15.98
C ARG A 397 -20.87 10.26 17.24
N LEU A 398 -20.45 9.72 18.39
CA LEU A 398 -20.36 10.44 19.67
C LEU A 398 -18.88 10.70 19.97
N SER A 399 -18.45 11.97 19.95
CA SER A 399 -17.08 12.39 20.30
C SER A 399 -17.02 12.91 21.74
N PHE A 400 -15.95 12.57 22.46
CA PHE A 400 -15.75 12.96 23.86
C PHE A 400 -14.26 13.11 24.18
N THR A 401 -13.94 13.64 25.35
CA THR A 401 -12.57 13.72 25.86
C THR A 401 -11.95 12.32 25.94
N PRO A 402 -10.69 12.12 25.48
CA PRO A 402 -10.05 10.82 25.50
C PRO A 402 -10.06 10.14 26.87
N ILE A 403 -10.46 8.89 26.91
CA ILE A 403 -10.42 8.02 28.08
C ILE A 403 -9.65 6.73 27.80
N LYS A 404 -8.98 6.18 28.82
CA LYS A 404 -8.42 4.83 28.77
C LYS A 404 -9.43 3.86 29.37
N THR A 405 -9.76 2.80 28.62
CA THR A 405 -10.80 1.87 29.04
C THR A 405 -10.53 0.43 28.60
N GLU A 406 -11.04 -0.53 29.38
CA GLU A 406 -11.02 -1.96 29.09
C GLU A 406 -12.32 -2.42 28.39
N GLY A 407 -13.33 -1.53 28.28
CA GLY A 407 -14.59 -1.85 27.63
C GLY A 407 -15.62 -0.76 27.77
N ILE A 408 -16.68 -0.86 26.98
CA ILE A 408 -17.83 0.04 26.98
C ILE A 408 -19.09 -0.79 27.20
N ARG A 409 -20.05 -0.25 27.96
CA ARG A 409 -21.39 -0.81 28.04
C ARG A 409 -22.47 0.25 27.80
N PHE A 410 -23.53 -0.23 27.20
CA PHE A 410 -24.74 0.53 26.93
C PHE A 410 -25.86 -0.04 27.78
N ILE A 411 -26.53 0.80 28.51
CA ILE A 411 -27.71 0.47 29.33
C ILE A 411 -28.89 1.22 28.74
N ASN A 412 -29.91 0.48 28.29
CA ASN A 412 -31.10 1.09 27.71
C ASN A 412 -31.98 1.71 28.80
N LYS A 413 -32.30 2.98 28.67
CA LYS A 413 -33.14 3.71 29.62
C LYS A 413 -34.60 3.26 29.57
N ASP A 414 -35.06 2.79 28.43
CA ASP A 414 -36.49 2.52 28.18
C ASP A 414 -36.80 1.01 28.14
N ALA A 415 -35.87 0.12 28.51
CA ALA A 415 -36.00 -1.34 28.51
C ALA A 415 -36.50 -1.95 27.17
N GLN A 416 -36.29 -1.25 26.05
CA GLN A 416 -36.58 -1.75 24.72
C GLN A 416 -35.42 -2.53 24.16
N ASP A 417 -35.70 -3.38 23.18
CA ASP A 417 -34.75 -4.31 22.57
C ASP A 417 -33.45 -3.64 22.06
N LEU A 418 -32.36 -3.83 22.79
CA LEU A 418 -31.03 -3.29 22.48
C LEU A 418 -30.45 -3.89 21.18
N GLU A 419 -30.88 -5.09 20.78
CA GLU A 419 -30.39 -5.70 19.55
C GLU A 419 -30.79 -4.93 18.29
N ARG A 420 -31.92 -4.24 18.35
CA ARG A 420 -32.39 -3.43 17.23
C ARG A 420 -31.60 -2.15 17.05
N HIS A 421 -30.89 -1.68 18.08
CA HIS A 421 -30.27 -0.36 18.08
C HIS A 421 -28.75 -0.36 17.99
N ILE A 422 -28.09 -1.43 18.44
CA ILE A 422 -26.63 -1.54 18.44
C ILE A 422 -26.23 -2.77 17.63
N TYR A 423 -26.13 -2.59 16.33
CA TYR A 423 -25.70 -3.66 15.43
C TYR A 423 -24.18 -3.85 15.44
N LYS A 424 -23.43 -2.75 15.42
CA LYS A 424 -21.96 -2.75 15.50
C LYS A 424 -21.49 -1.53 16.27
N LEU A 425 -20.44 -1.72 17.06
CA LEU A 425 -19.78 -0.64 17.76
C LEU A 425 -18.41 -0.41 17.15
N GLY A 426 -18.15 0.80 16.67
CA GLY A 426 -16.82 1.28 16.31
C GLY A 426 -16.27 2.16 17.42
N ILE A 427 -15.00 2.01 17.72
CA ILE A 427 -14.26 2.89 18.62
C ILE A 427 -13.10 3.53 17.88
N GLN A 428 -12.89 4.81 18.16
CA GLN A 428 -11.75 5.53 17.62
C GLN A 428 -10.62 5.48 18.63
N GLU A 429 -9.50 4.86 18.24
CA GLU A 429 -8.24 4.97 18.96
C GLU A 429 -7.54 6.29 18.63
N GLN A 430 -6.62 6.73 19.48
CA GLN A 430 -6.01 8.04 19.29
C GLN A 430 -5.04 8.06 18.11
N LEU A 431 -4.14 7.10 18.05
CA LEU A 431 -3.21 6.91 16.94
C LEU A 431 -2.94 5.42 16.75
N LYS A 432 -2.71 5.02 15.50
CA LYS A 432 -2.28 3.67 15.15
C LYS A 432 -0.79 3.48 15.40
N GLU A 433 -0.36 2.23 15.57
CA GLU A 433 1.05 1.86 15.55
C GLU A 433 1.70 2.14 14.18
N SER A 434 0.91 2.07 13.11
CA SER A 434 1.37 2.35 11.75
C SER A 434 0.25 2.88 10.87
N TYR A 435 0.64 3.64 9.86
CA TYR A 435 -0.23 4.19 8.82
C TYR A 435 0.29 3.82 7.44
N ASN A 436 -0.60 3.39 6.55
CA ASN A 436 -0.28 3.12 5.16
C ASN A 436 -0.61 4.35 4.33
N PHE A 437 0.40 4.96 3.74
CA PHE A 437 0.24 6.13 2.89
C PHE A 437 0.39 5.74 1.43
N ARG A 438 -0.45 6.29 0.58
CA ARG A 438 -0.33 6.18 -0.86
C ARG A 438 -0.69 7.50 -1.52
N ALA A 439 0.12 7.91 -2.49
CA ALA A 439 -0.12 9.04 -3.35
C ALA A 439 -0.09 8.59 -4.81
N VAL A 440 -1.07 9.02 -5.60
CA VAL A 440 -1.13 8.74 -7.04
C VAL A 440 -1.12 10.05 -7.78
N ARG A 441 -0.08 10.27 -8.60
CA ARG A 441 0.01 11.43 -9.46
C ARG A 441 -0.32 11.06 -10.90
N ARG A 442 -1.26 11.81 -11.50
CA ARG A 442 -1.62 11.73 -12.93
C ARG A 442 -1.56 13.13 -13.54
N GLY A 443 -0.42 13.48 -14.09
CA GLY A 443 -0.15 14.84 -14.60
C GLY A 443 -0.32 15.89 -13.52
N ASN A 444 -1.35 16.73 -13.68
CA ASN A 444 -1.66 17.82 -12.74
C ASN A 444 -2.57 17.41 -11.57
N LYS A 445 -2.94 16.15 -11.46
CA LYS A 445 -3.80 15.65 -10.37
C LYS A 445 -3.02 14.78 -9.42
N LEU A 446 -3.18 15.03 -8.12
CA LEU A 446 -2.61 14.23 -7.04
C LEU A 446 -3.72 13.72 -6.13
N TYR A 447 -3.80 12.40 -5.99
CA TYR A 447 -4.73 11.70 -5.11
C TYR A 447 -3.97 11.21 -3.89
N LEU A 448 -4.53 11.41 -2.70
CA LEU A 448 -3.91 11.04 -1.43
C LEU A 448 -4.78 10.03 -0.68
N PHE A 449 -4.14 8.99 -0.17
CA PHE A 449 -4.81 7.91 0.56
C PHE A 449 -4.06 7.62 1.87
N VAL A 450 -4.82 7.36 2.93
CA VAL A 450 -4.30 6.79 4.17
C VAL A 450 -5.15 5.56 4.51
N ASP A 451 -4.47 4.44 4.77
CA ASP A 451 -5.11 3.15 5.05
C ASP A 451 -6.16 2.76 4.00
N GLY A 452 -5.85 2.99 2.72
CA GLY A 452 -6.71 2.72 1.58
C GLY A 452 -7.89 3.68 1.42
N ARG A 453 -8.11 4.61 2.35
CA ARG A 453 -9.15 5.64 2.24
C ARG A 453 -8.63 6.84 1.46
N GLU A 454 -9.34 7.23 0.41
CA GLU A 454 -9.08 8.50 -0.27
C GLU A 454 -9.39 9.67 0.66
N LEU A 455 -8.40 10.52 0.89
CA LEU A 455 -8.54 11.72 1.72
C LEU A 455 -8.97 12.92 0.87
N GLY A 456 -8.52 12.92 -0.38
CA GLY A 456 -8.85 13.99 -1.30
C GLY A 456 -7.96 14.05 -2.52
N ARG A 457 -8.35 14.97 -3.40
CA ARG A 457 -7.68 15.27 -4.65
C ARG A 457 -7.16 16.70 -4.63
N LEU A 458 -5.96 16.88 -5.14
CA LEU A 458 -5.32 18.18 -5.32
C LEU A 458 -5.06 18.43 -6.79
N ASP A 459 -5.40 19.61 -7.27
CA ASP A 459 -4.93 20.09 -8.57
C ASP A 459 -3.57 20.77 -8.38
N ILE A 460 -2.54 20.17 -8.96
CA ILE A 460 -1.15 20.65 -8.89
C ILE A 460 -0.67 21.01 -10.29
N HIS A 461 0.11 22.08 -10.38
CA HIS A 461 0.66 22.53 -11.65
C HIS A 461 2.18 22.57 -11.55
N TYR A 462 2.77 21.36 -11.49
CA TYR A 462 4.20 21.15 -11.41
C TYR A 462 4.70 20.34 -12.61
N PRO A 463 5.95 20.55 -13.04
CA PRO A 463 6.61 19.65 -13.98
C PRO A 463 6.77 18.25 -13.34
N ALA A 464 7.44 17.34 -14.05
CA ALA A 464 7.84 16.05 -13.49
C ALA A 464 8.54 16.24 -12.14
N SER A 465 8.32 15.34 -11.20
CA SER A 465 8.84 15.41 -9.85
C SER A 465 9.32 14.05 -9.36
N CYS A 466 10.23 14.05 -8.40
CA CYS A 466 10.56 12.89 -7.59
C CYS A 466 9.73 12.90 -6.29
N VAL A 467 10.01 11.94 -5.43
CA VAL A 467 9.37 11.79 -4.11
C VAL A 467 10.42 11.89 -3.00
N GLY A 468 9.95 12.00 -1.75
CA GLY A 468 10.87 12.06 -0.63
C GLY A 468 10.22 11.74 0.70
N PHE A 469 11.07 11.66 1.73
CA PHE A 469 10.69 11.43 3.11
C PHE A 469 11.32 12.49 3.99
N CYS A 470 10.62 12.89 5.05
CA CYS A 470 11.12 13.84 6.01
C CYS A 470 10.76 13.41 7.43
N SER A 471 11.67 13.68 8.35
CA SER A 471 11.47 13.48 9.78
C SER A 471 11.33 14.82 10.48
N GLY A 472 10.50 14.86 11.51
CA GLY A 472 10.47 15.94 12.48
C GLY A 472 11.37 15.60 13.69
N ASN A 473 10.75 15.53 14.86
CA ASN A 473 11.39 15.39 16.16
C ASN A 473 11.61 13.93 16.63
N TYR A 474 11.61 12.97 15.72
CA TYR A 474 11.96 11.58 15.99
C TYR A 474 12.52 10.89 14.75
N SER A 475 13.06 9.70 14.92
CA SER A 475 13.60 8.85 13.84
C SER A 475 12.54 7.90 13.30
N PRO A 476 11.76 8.28 12.28
CA PRO A 476 10.71 7.44 11.72
C PRO A 476 11.27 6.25 10.95
N VAL A 477 10.45 5.20 10.86
CA VAL A 477 10.71 4.05 10.00
C VAL A 477 9.62 3.97 8.94
N TYR A 478 10.04 4.01 7.69
CA TYR A 478 9.21 3.78 6.52
C TYR A 478 9.48 2.37 6.00
N LYS A 479 8.44 1.61 5.70
CA LYS A 479 8.53 0.20 5.27
C LYS A 479 7.75 -0.02 3.99
N GLY A 480 8.15 -1.02 3.19
CA GLY A 480 7.45 -1.44 1.98
C GLY A 480 7.24 -0.28 1.02
N ILE A 481 8.33 0.46 0.76
CA ILE A 481 8.29 1.68 -0.03
C ILE A 481 8.24 1.29 -1.50
N LEU A 482 7.21 1.77 -2.19
CA LEU A 482 7.06 1.62 -3.63
C LEU A 482 6.98 2.99 -4.29
N TYR A 483 7.69 3.16 -5.38
CA TYR A 483 7.57 4.30 -6.28
C TYR A 483 7.72 3.80 -7.71
N TYR A 484 6.73 4.02 -8.56
CA TYR A 484 6.79 3.54 -9.94
C TYR A 484 5.90 4.34 -10.88
N HIS A 485 6.29 4.37 -12.15
CA HIS A 485 5.52 4.94 -13.25
C HIS A 485 4.24 4.14 -13.49
N ILE A 486 3.13 4.81 -13.76
CA ILE A 486 1.80 4.17 -13.92
C ILE A 486 1.21 4.30 -15.32
N GLY A 487 1.97 4.56 -16.32
CA GLY A 487 1.43 4.78 -17.67
C GLY A 487 0.54 6.05 -17.78
N ASN A 488 0.38 6.55 -18.97
CA ASN A 488 -0.43 7.75 -19.27
C ASN A 488 -1.91 7.39 -19.44
#